data_628191acbdefe12fa49ecf43ad77505d
#
_entry.id   628191acbdefe12fa49ecf43ad77505d
#
_cell.length_a   1.000
_cell.length_b   1.000
_cell.length_c   1.000
_cell.angle_alpha   90.00
_cell.angle_beta   90.00
_cell.angle_gamma   90.00
#
_symmetry.space_group_name_H-M   'P 1'
#
loop_
_entity.id
_entity.type
_entity.pdbx_description
1 polymer ?
#
loop_
_entity_poly.entity_id
_entity_poly.type
_entity_poly.pdbx_seq_one_letter_code
_entity_poly.pdbx_strand_id
1 'polypeptide(L)'
;MKEWYRKRFYCENIWKYFLQTVEDLKPMVQNITTNLKVTPLLDLHKELGAKLVPFAGWNMPIQFSGVMSEHTCVREKVGLFDVSHMGEIEVEGKDAKKFLQFLLSNNMEKMFDGSILYSLMCYETGGVVDDLLVYRFSENNYFLCVNASNSAKDYEWVARHSSSFNVNIKNISSETSQLALQGPEAKNVLQTLCDVSLNDLPYYNFRKGRVNNVESIISRTGYTGEDGFELYLPPEKVSEVFRLLMEQGRPYGIQPIGLGARDTLRIEMGYPLYGNEIDDNPTPLDAGLGWVIKFDKGEFLGRGPLLKQKEQGGSRRKLVGVKLLTRGVPRAHYQVLKNGESVGEVASGTFSPTLNTGIGLCYLSREYSDVGNHLDIKIRDQLVTAKVVKLPFVPSRVKKQ
;
A
#
# COMPACT_ATOMS: atom_id res chain seq x y z
N MET A 1 -3.66 40.67 -42.89
CA MET A 1 -4.98 39.99 -42.85
C MET A 1 -4.95 38.50 -43.19
N LYS A 2 -4.16 38.03 -44.15
CA LYS A 2 -4.11 36.56 -44.51
C LYS A 2 -3.48 35.64 -43.45
N GLU A 3 -2.59 36.11 -42.59
CA GLU A 3 -1.96 35.30 -41.53
C GLU A 3 -2.87 35.10 -40.29
N TRP A 4 -3.73 36.09 -40.00
CA TRP A 4 -4.67 36.03 -38.88
C TRP A 4 -5.79 35.01 -39.15
N TYR A 5 -6.25 34.90 -40.40
CA TYR A 5 -7.23 33.90 -40.82
C TYR A 5 -6.67 32.46 -40.80
N ARG A 6 -5.38 32.25 -41.16
CA ARG A 6 -4.76 30.92 -41.08
C ARG A 6 -4.61 30.39 -39.65
N LYS A 7 -4.24 31.24 -38.68
CA LYS A 7 -4.14 30.87 -37.27
C LYS A 7 -5.49 30.51 -36.63
N ARG A 8 -6.56 31.16 -37.02
CA ARG A 8 -7.90 30.88 -36.51
C ARG A 8 -8.45 29.57 -37.07
N PHE A 9 -8.24 29.25 -38.33
CA PHE A 9 -8.62 27.96 -38.94
C PHE A 9 -7.83 26.77 -38.38
N TYR A 10 -6.59 26.95 -37.97
CA TYR A 10 -5.76 25.89 -37.34
C TYR A 10 -6.23 25.60 -35.91
N CYS A 11 -6.54 26.62 -35.14
CA CYS A 11 -7.08 26.45 -33.78
C CYS A 11 -8.47 25.78 -33.78
N GLU A 12 -9.39 26.17 -34.65
CA GLU A 12 -10.75 25.62 -34.74
C GLU A 12 -10.75 24.15 -35.16
N ASN A 13 -9.83 23.71 -36.03
CA ASN A 13 -9.69 22.32 -36.40
C ASN A 13 -9.03 21.46 -35.29
N ILE A 14 -8.06 22.01 -34.57
CA ILE A 14 -7.44 21.31 -33.41
C ILE A 14 -8.48 21.14 -32.28
N TRP A 15 -9.32 22.16 -32.03
CA TRP A 15 -10.41 22.06 -31.05
C TRP A 15 -11.49 21.06 -31.48
N LYS A 16 -11.84 20.99 -32.74
CA LYS A 16 -12.76 19.95 -33.25
C LYS A 16 -12.18 18.54 -33.14
N TYR A 17 -10.91 18.37 -33.48
CA TYR A 17 -10.21 17.08 -33.28
C TYR A 17 -10.12 16.68 -31.82
N PHE A 18 -9.84 17.63 -30.93
CA PHE A 18 -9.79 17.40 -29.47
C PHE A 18 -11.16 17.05 -28.90
N LEU A 19 -12.22 17.74 -29.33
CA LEU A 19 -13.59 17.46 -28.92
C LEU A 19 -14.08 16.10 -29.45
N GLN A 20 -13.73 15.74 -30.68
CA GLN A 20 -14.07 14.44 -31.27
C GLN A 20 -13.36 13.29 -30.55
N THR A 21 -12.07 13.43 -30.23
CA THR A 21 -11.33 12.44 -29.41
C THR A 21 -11.87 12.30 -27.97
N VAL A 22 -12.36 13.38 -27.39
CA VAL A 22 -12.99 13.33 -26.05
C VAL A 22 -14.38 12.68 -26.13
N GLU A 23 -15.14 12.88 -27.20
CA GLU A 23 -16.43 12.20 -27.41
C GLU A 23 -16.25 10.71 -27.72
N ASP A 24 -15.22 10.33 -28.48
CA ASP A 24 -14.90 8.93 -28.77
C ASP A 24 -14.37 8.18 -27.54
N LEU A 25 -13.77 8.89 -26.58
CA LEU A 25 -13.31 8.32 -25.30
C LEU A 25 -14.43 8.21 -24.26
N LYS A 26 -15.49 8.99 -24.35
CA LYS A 26 -16.63 8.95 -23.41
C LYS A 26 -17.25 7.56 -23.24
N PRO A 27 -17.51 6.75 -24.31
CA PRO A 27 -18.03 5.39 -24.16
C PRO A 27 -17.03 4.44 -23.50
N MET A 28 -15.73 4.58 -23.78
CA MET A 28 -14.66 3.80 -23.13
C MET A 28 -14.53 4.15 -21.65
N VAL A 29 -14.56 5.42 -21.30
CA VAL A 29 -14.52 5.89 -19.91
C VAL A 29 -15.79 5.51 -19.15
N GLN A 30 -16.97 5.59 -19.78
CA GLN A 30 -18.22 5.12 -19.20
C GLN A 30 -18.23 3.59 -18.99
N ASN A 31 -17.69 2.79 -19.92
CA ASN A 31 -17.59 1.33 -19.76
C ASN A 31 -16.60 0.94 -18.64
N ILE A 32 -15.54 1.72 -18.41
CA ILE A 32 -14.61 1.49 -17.29
C ILE A 32 -15.27 1.81 -15.95
N THR A 33 -16.17 2.79 -15.90
CA THR A 33 -16.88 3.17 -14.67
C THR A 33 -18.09 2.27 -14.35
N THR A 34 -18.64 1.53 -15.30
CA THR A 34 -19.86 0.70 -15.10
C THR A 34 -19.59 -0.64 -14.43
N ASN A 35 -18.33 -1.09 -14.30
CA ASN A 35 -17.98 -2.41 -13.73
C ASN A 35 -17.02 -2.36 -12.52
N LEU A 36 -16.91 -1.20 -11.85
CA LEU A 36 -16.08 -1.13 -10.65
C LEU A 36 -16.72 -1.89 -9.48
N LYS A 37 -15.92 -2.68 -8.79
CA LYS A 37 -16.31 -3.28 -7.51
C LYS A 37 -16.57 -2.16 -6.50
N VAL A 38 -17.37 -2.46 -5.49
CA VAL A 38 -17.70 -1.52 -4.42
C VAL A 38 -17.54 -2.22 -3.06
N THR A 39 -17.07 -1.48 -2.06
CA THR A 39 -17.05 -1.99 -0.69
C THR A 39 -18.45 -1.90 -0.09
N PRO A 40 -18.76 -2.65 0.97
CA PRO A 40 -20.05 -2.52 1.68
C PRO A 40 -20.29 -1.13 2.28
N LEU A 41 -19.25 -0.28 2.32
CA LEU A 41 -19.30 1.09 2.84
C LEU A 41 -19.60 2.17 1.78
N LEU A 42 -19.86 1.80 0.50
CA LEU A 42 -20.03 2.78 -0.58
C LEU A 42 -21.08 3.85 -0.26
N ASP A 43 -22.24 3.45 0.26
CA ASP A 43 -23.31 4.41 0.56
C ASP A 43 -22.96 5.29 1.77
N LEU A 44 -22.27 4.75 2.75
CA LEU A 44 -21.72 5.52 3.87
C LEU A 44 -20.64 6.51 3.39
N HIS A 45 -19.80 6.13 2.44
CA HIS A 45 -18.85 7.06 1.82
C HIS A 45 -19.55 8.25 1.15
N LYS A 46 -20.62 7.98 0.40
CA LYS A 46 -21.44 9.05 -0.22
C LYS A 46 -22.10 9.95 0.83
N GLU A 47 -22.68 9.36 1.89
CA GLU A 47 -23.29 10.08 3.01
C GLU A 47 -22.28 11.01 3.70
N LEU A 48 -21.03 10.56 3.85
CA LEU A 48 -19.92 11.33 4.43
C LEU A 48 -19.28 12.33 3.44
N GLY A 49 -19.79 12.46 2.23
CA GLY A 49 -19.32 13.41 1.22
C GLY A 49 -18.00 13.02 0.55
N ALA A 50 -17.69 11.74 0.47
CA ALA A 50 -16.46 11.25 -0.16
C ALA A 50 -16.39 11.61 -1.65
N LYS A 51 -15.21 12.03 -2.11
CA LYS A 51 -14.88 12.04 -3.52
C LYS A 51 -14.39 10.65 -3.92
N LEU A 52 -15.18 9.96 -4.75
CA LEU A 52 -14.90 8.60 -5.20
C LEU A 52 -14.10 8.60 -6.50
N VAL A 53 -13.17 7.63 -6.62
CA VAL A 53 -12.34 7.41 -7.81
C VAL A 53 -12.13 5.92 -8.07
N PRO A 54 -11.88 5.52 -9.34
CA PRO A 54 -11.38 4.18 -9.65
C PRO A 54 -10.01 3.95 -9.04
N PHE A 55 -9.86 2.84 -8.30
CA PHE A 55 -8.60 2.38 -7.73
C PHE A 55 -8.57 0.85 -7.67
N ALA A 56 -7.58 0.21 -8.30
CA ALA A 56 -7.40 -1.25 -8.31
C ALA A 56 -8.68 -2.02 -8.70
N GLY A 57 -9.51 -1.49 -9.62
CA GLY A 57 -10.79 -2.06 -10.04
C GLY A 57 -11.96 -1.81 -9.07
N TRP A 58 -11.77 -1.00 -8.04
CA TRP A 58 -12.78 -0.61 -7.06
C TRP A 58 -13.15 0.86 -7.18
N ASN A 59 -14.36 1.24 -6.74
CA ASN A 59 -14.78 2.62 -6.57
C ASN A 59 -14.51 3.05 -5.12
N MET A 60 -13.42 3.78 -4.88
CA MET A 60 -12.89 4.06 -3.55
C MET A 60 -12.87 5.55 -3.22
N PRO A 61 -13.00 5.93 -1.92
CA PRO A 61 -12.84 7.30 -1.48
C PRO A 61 -11.40 7.77 -1.61
N ILE A 62 -11.14 8.77 -2.46
CA ILE A 62 -9.81 9.40 -2.54
C ILE A 62 -9.62 10.39 -1.39
N GLN A 63 -10.68 11.08 -0.99
CA GLN A 63 -10.72 12.02 0.15
C GLN A 63 -12.16 12.29 0.60
N PHE A 64 -12.28 12.80 1.83
CA PHE A 64 -13.51 13.34 2.43
C PHE A 64 -13.35 14.85 2.68
N SER A 65 -12.54 15.22 3.68
CA SER A 65 -12.27 16.63 4.05
C SER A 65 -11.05 17.22 3.32
N GLY A 66 -10.33 16.42 2.58
CA GLY A 66 -9.12 16.80 1.83
C GLY A 66 -7.84 16.13 2.34
N VAL A 67 -6.97 15.75 1.40
CA VAL A 67 -5.77 14.94 1.65
C VAL A 67 -4.88 15.51 2.77
N MET A 68 -4.66 16.83 2.79
CA MET A 68 -3.81 17.49 3.79
C MET A 68 -4.40 17.40 5.21
N SER A 69 -5.70 17.69 5.34
CA SER A 69 -6.44 17.64 6.62
C SER A 69 -6.48 16.21 7.16
N GLU A 70 -6.80 15.25 6.29
CA GLU A 70 -6.89 13.84 6.63
C GLU A 70 -5.53 13.27 7.05
N HIS A 71 -4.47 13.60 6.32
CA HIS A 71 -3.11 13.22 6.68
C HIS A 71 -2.72 13.73 8.07
N THR A 72 -2.96 15.03 8.31
CA THR A 72 -2.66 15.67 9.61
C THR A 72 -3.47 15.03 10.74
N CYS A 73 -4.75 14.70 10.48
CA CYS A 73 -5.59 14.00 11.44
C CYS A 73 -4.98 12.66 11.87
N VAL A 74 -4.49 11.86 10.93
CA VAL A 74 -3.82 10.58 11.26
C VAL A 74 -2.53 10.78 12.04
N ARG A 75 -1.74 11.82 11.73
CA ARG A 75 -0.50 12.14 12.45
C ARG A 75 -0.73 12.64 13.88
N GLU A 76 -1.79 13.40 14.12
CA GLU A 76 -1.99 14.13 15.38
C GLU A 76 -3.13 13.59 16.24
N LYS A 77 -4.06 12.84 15.64
CA LYS A 77 -5.30 12.39 16.27
C LYS A 77 -5.59 10.92 15.96
N VAL A 78 -6.63 10.67 15.18
CA VAL A 78 -7.03 9.34 14.73
C VAL A 78 -7.80 9.41 13.42
N GLY A 79 -7.46 8.53 12.50
CA GLY A 79 -8.15 8.38 11.23
C GLY A 79 -8.71 6.96 11.05
N LEU A 80 -9.88 6.86 10.42
CA LEU A 80 -10.53 5.60 10.09
C LEU A 80 -10.59 5.43 8.58
N PHE A 81 -9.98 4.35 8.09
CA PHE A 81 -9.92 4.00 6.67
C PHE A 81 -10.83 2.80 6.38
N ASP A 82 -11.51 2.84 5.24
CA ASP A 82 -12.03 1.64 4.60
C ASP A 82 -10.91 1.04 3.73
N VAL A 83 -10.51 -0.16 4.06
CA VAL A 83 -9.54 -0.96 3.29
C VAL A 83 -10.10 -2.32 2.89
N SER A 84 -11.45 -2.45 2.86
CA SER A 84 -12.19 -3.66 2.49
C SER A 84 -12.02 -4.08 1.01
N HIS A 85 -11.21 -3.35 0.25
CA HIS A 85 -10.82 -3.71 -1.10
C HIS A 85 -9.61 -4.67 -1.16
N MET A 86 -8.93 -4.89 -0.04
CA MET A 86 -7.82 -5.84 0.07
C MET A 86 -8.29 -7.26 -0.22
N GLY A 87 -7.35 -8.19 -0.39
CA GLY A 87 -7.64 -9.60 -0.60
C GLY A 87 -7.26 -10.44 0.61
N GLU A 88 -8.09 -11.45 0.91
CA GLU A 88 -7.91 -12.35 2.05
C GLU A 88 -7.96 -13.80 1.60
N ILE A 89 -6.92 -14.56 1.98
CA ILE A 89 -6.75 -15.96 1.61
C ILE A 89 -6.51 -16.78 2.89
N GLU A 90 -7.33 -17.77 3.14
CA GLU A 90 -7.07 -18.78 4.17
C GLU A 90 -6.22 -19.93 3.63
N VAL A 91 -5.30 -20.40 4.45
CA VAL A 91 -4.43 -21.56 4.20
C VAL A 91 -4.52 -22.49 5.40
N GLU A 92 -5.23 -23.61 5.22
CA GLU A 92 -5.47 -24.59 6.28
C GLU A 92 -4.94 -25.98 5.91
N GLY A 93 -4.43 -26.73 6.87
CA GLY A 93 -4.02 -28.12 6.68
C GLY A 93 -2.73 -28.45 7.40
N LYS A 94 -2.44 -29.74 7.51
CA LYS A 94 -1.27 -30.24 8.26
C LYS A 94 0.08 -29.81 7.67
N ASP A 95 0.10 -29.41 6.39
CA ASP A 95 1.30 -28.91 5.71
C ASP A 95 1.29 -27.39 5.54
N ALA A 96 0.34 -26.62 6.17
CA ALA A 96 0.18 -25.18 5.95
C ALA A 96 1.48 -24.40 6.24
N LYS A 97 2.11 -24.63 7.38
CA LYS A 97 3.40 -23.99 7.71
C LYS A 97 4.48 -24.34 6.68
N LYS A 98 4.62 -25.62 6.32
CA LYS A 98 5.60 -26.10 5.34
C LYS A 98 5.36 -25.50 3.96
N PHE A 99 4.12 -25.43 3.53
CA PHE A 99 3.72 -24.82 2.28
C PHE A 99 4.09 -23.32 2.24
N LEU A 100 3.70 -22.56 3.26
CA LEU A 100 4.03 -21.14 3.35
C LEU A 100 5.53 -20.88 3.51
N GLN A 101 6.27 -21.79 4.17
CA GLN A 101 7.72 -21.73 4.23
C GLN A 101 8.36 -21.88 2.84
N PHE A 102 7.79 -22.68 1.95
CA PHE A 102 8.20 -22.83 0.55
C PHE A 102 7.75 -21.66 -0.34
N LEU A 103 6.51 -21.17 -0.16
CA LEU A 103 5.90 -20.16 -1.01
C LEU A 103 6.52 -18.76 -0.78
N LEU A 104 6.83 -18.41 0.45
CA LEU A 104 7.13 -17.04 0.90
C LEU A 104 8.62 -16.84 1.17
N SER A 105 9.10 -15.61 1.06
CA SER A 105 10.51 -15.26 1.24
C SER A 105 10.97 -15.17 2.70
N ASN A 106 10.04 -14.86 3.63
CA ASN A 106 10.35 -14.75 5.06
C ASN A 106 10.21 -16.09 5.78
N ASN A 107 10.70 -16.18 7.02
CA ASN A 107 10.82 -17.45 7.76
C ASN A 107 9.60 -17.71 8.65
N MET A 108 8.73 -18.63 8.24
CA MET A 108 7.52 -19.05 8.96
C MET A 108 7.83 -19.76 10.30
N GLU A 109 9.03 -20.33 10.47
CA GLU A 109 9.43 -20.98 11.72
C GLU A 109 9.55 -19.99 12.90
N LYS A 110 9.68 -18.69 12.60
CA LYS A 110 9.73 -17.64 13.63
C LYS A 110 8.36 -17.17 14.11
N MET A 111 7.29 -17.66 13.48
CA MET A 111 5.93 -17.29 13.86
C MET A 111 5.43 -18.15 15.01
N PHE A 112 4.66 -17.54 15.88
CA PHE A 112 3.88 -18.18 16.95
C PHE A 112 2.40 -17.78 16.81
N ASP A 113 1.50 -18.52 17.47
CA ASP A 113 0.07 -18.28 17.37
C ASP A 113 -0.29 -16.88 17.85
N GLY A 114 -1.01 -16.11 17.03
CA GLY A 114 -1.31 -14.70 17.24
C GLY A 114 -0.27 -13.72 16.67
N SER A 115 0.83 -14.20 16.08
CA SER A 115 1.82 -13.34 15.42
C SER A 115 1.47 -13.03 13.97
N ILE A 116 1.99 -11.91 13.47
CA ILE A 116 1.88 -11.46 12.09
C ILE A 116 3.29 -11.33 11.50
N LEU A 117 3.45 -11.65 10.22
CA LEU A 117 4.72 -11.54 9.53
C LEU A 117 4.53 -10.87 8.16
N TYR A 118 5.28 -9.81 7.89
CA TYR A 118 5.38 -9.25 6.53
C TYR A 118 6.30 -10.12 5.68
N SER A 119 5.85 -10.49 4.50
CA SER A 119 6.60 -11.34 3.58
C SER A 119 6.36 -10.94 2.12
N LEU A 120 7.09 -11.58 1.22
CA LEU A 120 6.93 -11.45 -0.22
C LEU A 120 6.66 -12.83 -0.82
N MET A 121 5.77 -12.88 -1.80
CA MET A 121 5.74 -13.93 -2.81
C MET A 121 6.64 -13.51 -3.97
N CYS A 122 7.50 -14.43 -4.43
CA CYS A 122 8.40 -14.15 -5.54
C CYS A 122 8.15 -15.12 -6.69
N TYR A 123 8.30 -14.63 -7.92
CA TYR A 123 8.41 -15.48 -9.10
C TYR A 123 9.71 -16.28 -9.06
N GLU A 124 9.77 -17.36 -9.82
CA GLU A 124 10.99 -18.18 -9.98
C GLU A 124 12.16 -17.35 -10.55
N THR A 125 11.87 -16.27 -11.23
CA THR A 125 12.85 -15.29 -11.77
C THR A 125 13.44 -14.36 -10.71
N GLY A 126 12.81 -14.27 -9.52
CA GLY A 126 13.19 -13.39 -8.42
C GLY A 126 12.45 -12.05 -8.40
N GLY A 127 11.57 -11.75 -9.38
CA GLY A 127 10.63 -10.62 -9.33
C GLY A 127 9.56 -10.85 -8.25
N VAL A 128 8.80 -9.80 -7.92
CA VAL A 128 7.79 -9.83 -6.84
C VAL A 128 6.41 -10.16 -7.40
N VAL A 129 5.79 -11.24 -6.93
CA VAL A 129 4.38 -11.53 -7.19
C VAL A 129 3.49 -10.59 -6.39
N ASP A 130 3.71 -10.50 -5.06
CA ASP A 130 3.08 -9.52 -4.17
C ASP A 130 3.83 -9.42 -2.84
N ASP A 131 3.57 -8.33 -2.10
CA ASP A 131 3.91 -8.19 -0.69
C ASP A 131 2.64 -8.34 0.17
N LEU A 132 2.76 -9.03 1.30
CA LEU A 132 1.61 -9.45 2.08
C LEU A 132 1.90 -9.54 3.58
N LEU A 133 0.82 -9.53 4.35
CA LEU A 133 0.85 -9.91 5.77
C LEU A 133 0.37 -11.35 5.95
N VAL A 134 1.11 -12.12 6.72
CA VAL A 134 0.79 -13.50 7.11
C VAL A 134 0.39 -13.52 8.58
N TYR A 135 -0.80 -14.00 8.87
CA TYR A 135 -1.36 -14.15 10.21
C TYR A 135 -1.31 -15.63 10.59
N ARG A 136 -0.74 -15.97 11.72
CA ARG A 136 -0.73 -17.36 12.21
C ARG A 136 -1.75 -17.54 13.31
N PHE A 137 -2.83 -18.28 13.04
CA PHE A 137 -3.82 -18.70 14.05
C PHE A 137 -3.37 -19.94 14.82
N SER A 138 -2.80 -20.88 14.10
CA SER A 138 -2.16 -22.10 14.64
C SER A 138 -1.13 -22.62 13.67
N GLU A 139 -0.45 -23.72 14.00
CA GLU A 139 0.48 -24.36 13.09
C GLU A 139 -0.14 -24.78 11.76
N ASN A 140 -1.44 -25.07 11.76
CA ASN A 140 -2.19 -25.58 10.62
C ASN A 140 -3.19 -24.59 10.02
N ASN A 141 -3.23 -23.34 10.51
CA ASN A 141 -4.20 -22.34 10.05
C ASN A 141 -3.54 -20.96 9.96
N TYR A 142 -3.57 -20.41 8.75
CA TYR A 142 -3.00 -19.11 8.41
C TYR A 142 -3.99 -18.29 7.59
N PHE A 143 -3.84 -16.98 7.66
CA PHE A 143 -4.58 -16.01 6.89
C PHE A 143 -3.58 -15.07 6.23
N LEU A 144 -3.76 -14.81 4.94
CA LEU A 144 -2.92 -13.92 4.14
C LEU A 144 -3.75 -12.69 3.77
N CYS A 145 -3.22 -11.50 4.06
CA CYS A 145 -3.79 -10.24 3.56
C CYS A 145 -2.90 -9.74 2.42
N VAL A 146 -3.47 -9.64 1.21
CA VAL A 146 -2.79 -9.34 -0.05
C VAL A 146 -3.31 -8.04 -0.67
N ASN A 147 -2.55 -7.45 -1.60
CA ASN A 147 -2.93 -6.20 -2.25
C ASN A 147 -4.17 -6.35 -3.14
N ALA A 148 -5.03 -5.34 -3.11
CA ALA A 148 -6.30 -5.30 -3.84
C ALA A 148 -6.16 -5.57 -5.35
N SER A 149 -5.15 -4.98 -6.00
CA SER A 149 -4.87 -5.15 -7.43
C SER A 149 -4.46 -6.57 -7.79
N ASN A 150 -3.94 -7.32 -6.82
CA ASN A 150 -3.32 -8.63 -6.99
C ASN A 150 -4.19 -9.78 -6.47
N SER A 151 -5.27 -9.52 -5.74
CA SER A 151 -6.06 -10.53 -5.02
C SER A 151 -6.39 -11.78 -5.84
N ALA A 152 -6.82 -11.64 -7.10
CA ALA A 152 -7.10 -12.78 -7.96
C ALA A 152 -5.82 -13.52 -8.39
N LYS A 153 -4.79 -12.77 -8.82
CA LYS A 153 -3.47 -13.30 -9.21
C LYS A 153 -2.82 -14.07 -8.06
N ASP A 154 -2.89 -13.50 -6.86
CA ASP A 154 -2.28 -14.08 -5.66
C ASP A 154 -2.99 -15.36 -5.23
N TYR A 155 -4.33 -15.36 -5.26
CA TYR A 155 -5.08 -16.58 -5.01
C TYR A 155 -4.72 -17.70 -6.00
N GLU A 156 -4.65 -17.40 -7.30
CA GLU A 156 -4.24 -18.35 -8.32
C GLU A 156 -2.80 -18.84 -8.12
N TRP A 157 -1.90 -17.93 -7.72
CA TRP A 157 -0.50 -18.26 -7.42
C TRP A 157 -0.39 -19.22 -6.24
N VAL A 158 -1.06 -18.91 -5.13
CA VAL A 158 -1.10 -19.73 -3.92
C VAL A 158 -1.70 -21.11 -4.25
N ALA A 159 -2.86 -21.14 -4.92
CA ALA A 159 -3.54 -22.39 -5.29
C ALA A 159 -2.69 -23.26 -6.21
N ARG A 160 -2.03 -22.68 -7.22
CA ARG A 160 -1.16 -23.41 -8.16
C ARG A 160 -0.04 -24.15 -7.47
N HIS A 161 0.58 -23.52 -6.46
CA HIS A 161 1.75 -24.08 -5.77
C HIS A 161 1.40 -24.99 -4.59
N SER A 162 0.11 -25.14 -4.27
CA SER A 162 -0.34 -25.95 -3.13
C SER A 162 -0.45 -27.45 -3.42
N SER A 163 -0.44 -27.89 -4.68
CA SER A 163 -0.81 -29.25 -5.14
C SER A 163 0.02 -30.39 -4.49
N SER A 164 1.26 -30.12 -4.07
CA SER A 164 2.14 -31.09 -3.44
C SER A 164 2.06 -31.09 -1.90
N PHE A 165 1.14 -30.31 -1.32
CA PHE A 165 0.98 -30.15 0.11
C PHE A 165 -0.44 -30.50 0.55
N ASN A 166 -0.58 -31.04 1.76
CA ASN A 166 -1.90 -31.28 2.32
C ASN A 166 -2.45 -30.01 2.96
N VAL A 167 -2.95 -29.12 2.08
CA VAL A 167 -3.54 -27.82 2.44
C VAL A 167 -4.82 -27.59 1.67
N ASN A 168 -5.74 -26.85 2.27
CA ASN A 168 -6.92 -26.25 1.66
C ASN A 168 -6.70 -24.74 1.53
N ILE A 169 -6.93 -24.20 0.35
CA ILE A 169 -6.78 -22.76 0.07
C ILE A 169 -8.16 -22.21 -0.24
N LYS A 170 -8.59 -21.18 0.52
CA LYS A 170 -9.88 -20.52 0.32
C LYS A 170 -9.69 -19.02 0.15
N ASN A 171 -10.26 -18.45 -0.91
CA ASN A 171 -10.40 -17.00 -1.04
C ASN A 171 -11.63 -16.56 -0.24
N ILE A 172 -11.43 -15.76 0.81
CA ILE A 172 -12.48 -15.27 1.70
C ILE A 172 -12.67 -13.74 1.61
N SER A 173 -12.10 -13.11 0.58
CA SER A 173 -12.18 -11.65 0.40
C SER A 173 -13.63 -11.13 0.31
N SER A 174 -14.56 -11.93 -0.24
CA SER A 174 -15.98 -11.56 -0.28
C SER A 174 -16.72 -11.75 1.06
N GLU A 175 -16.12 -12.49 1.98
CA GLU A 175 -16.66 -12.80 3.31
C GLU A 175 -16.04 -11.89 4.38
N THR A 176 -15.10 -11.00 4.01
CA THR A 176 -14.31 -10.18 4.93
C THR A 176 -14.34 -8.72 4.51
N SER A 177 -14.56 -7.84 5.45
CA SER A 177 -14.31 -6.41 5.33
C SER A 177 -13.18 -6.01 6.25
N GLN A 178 -12.40 -5.00 5.85
CA GLN A 178 -11.25 -4.54 6.61
C GLN A 178 -11.35 -3.03 6.89
N LEU A 179 -11.20 -2.65 8.15
CA LEU A 179 -11.07 -1.26 8.59
C LEU A 179 -9.66 -1.03 9.17
N ALA A 180 -9.07 0.14 8.93
CA ALA A 180 -7.84 0.53 9.58
C ALA A 180 -8.07 1.79 10.42
N LEU A 181 -7.88 1.69 11.74
CA LEU A 181 -7.95 2.78 12.70
C LEU A 181 -6.54 3.18 13.11
N GLN A 182 -6.08 4.36 12.70
CA GLN A 182 -4.66 4.74 12.74
C GLN A 182 -4.47 6.12 13.37
N GLY A 183 -3.43 6.26 14.19
CA GLY A 183 -3.04 7.52 14.83
C GLY A 183 -2.86 7.37 16.34
N PRO A 184 -2.31 8.41 17.02
CA PRO A 184 -1.98 8.35 18.44
C PRO A 184 -3.16 8.02 19.36
N GLU A 185 -4.40 8.36 18.97
CA GLU A 185 -5.61 8.11 19.73
C GLU A 185 -6.35 6.82 19.33
N ALA A 186 -5.86 6.06 18.35
CA ALA A 186 -6.53 4.86 17.84
C ALA A 186 -6.84 3.84 18.95
N LYS A 187 -5.89 3.62 19.88
CA LYS A 187 -6.09 2.71 21.01
C LYS A 187 -7.22 3.20 21.92
N ASN A 188 -7.27 4.48 22.23
CA ASN A 188 -8.27 5.04 23.15
C ASN A 188 -9.68 4.89 22.57
N VAL A 189 -9.84 5.07 21.26
CA VAL A 189 -11.13 4.86 20.58
C VAL A 189 -11.51 3.39 20.56
N LEU A 190 -10.61 2.49 20.11
CA LEU A 190 -10.95 1.08 19.92
C LEU A 190 -11.20 0.36 21.25
N GLN A 191 -10.43 0.69 22.31
CA GLN A 191 -10.55 0.02 23.60
C GLN A 191 -11.95 0.18 24.23
N THR A 192 -12.69 1.22 23.89
CA THR A 192 -14.07 1.42 24.39
C THR A 192 -15.08 0.46 23.77
N LEU A 193 -14.74 -0.14 22.63
CA LEU A 193 -15.64 -0.99 21.83
C LEU A 193 -15.23 -2.46 21.81
N CYS A 194 -13.97 -2.79 22.13
CA CYS A 194 -13.49 -4.17 22.04
C CYS A 194 -13.35 -4.86 23.40
N ASP A 195 -13.56 -6.17 23.40
CA ASP A 195 -13.50 -7.04 24.58
C ASP A 195 -12.08 -7.56 24.89
N VAL A 196 -11.10 -7.25 24.03
CA VAL A 196 -9.70 -7.62 24.24
C VAL A 196 -8.88 -6.45 24.79
N SER A 197 -7.89 -6.74 25.67
CA SER A 197 -6.92 -5.73 26.12
C SER A 197 -5.97 -5.36 25.01
N LEU A 198 -6.03 -4.10 24.54
CA LEU A 198 -5.13 -3.58 23.52
C LEU A 198 -3.78 -3.17 24.11
N ASN A 199 -3.67 -3.03 25.45
CA ASN A 199 -2.39 -2.74 26.11
C ASN A 199 -1.41 -3.91 25.93
N ASP A 200 -1.93 -5.14 25.98
CA ASP A 200 -1.15 -6.37 25.93
C ASP A 200 -1.07 -6.98 24.53
N LEU A 201 -1.47 -6.23 23.50
CA LEU A 201 -1.35 -6.63 22.10
C LEU A 201 -0.10 -5.98 21.49
N PRO A 202 1.00 -6.72 21.27
CA PRO A 202 2.22 -6.18 20.70
C PRO A 202 2.03 -5.79 19.21
N TYR A 203 2.88 -4.91 18.70
CA TYR A 203 2.94 -4.60 17.28
C TYR A 203 3.26 -5.85 16.46
N TYR A 204 2.61 -6.03 15.31
CA TYR A 204 2.65 -7.24 14.49
C TYR A 204 2.11 -8.49 15.21
N ASN A 205 1.12 -8.29 16.07
CA ASN A 205 0.32 -9.37 16.66
C ASN A 205 -1.18 -9.09 16.46
N PHE A 206 -1.98 -10.15 16.58
CA PHE A 206 -3.43 -10.07 16.52
C PHE A 206 -4.10 -10.93 17.59
N ARG A 207 -5.36 -10.66 17.83
CA ARG A 207 -6.26 -11.49 18.64
C ARG A 207 -7.62 -11.59 17.96
N LYS A 208 -8.27 -12.75 18.10
CA LYS A 208 -9.72 -12.86 17.89
C LYS A 208 -10.43 -12.27 19.09
N GLY A 209 -11.45 -11.48 18.83
CA GLY A 209 -12.25 -10.83 19.87
C GLY A 209 -13.50 -10.21 19.26
N ARG A 210 -14.17 -9.33 19.99
CA ARG A 210 -15.38 -8.66 19.52
C ARG A 210 -15.19 -7.15 19.55
N VAL A 211 -15.68 -6.50 18.51
CA VAL A 211 -15.85 -5.05 18.46
C VAL A 211 -17.36 -4.79 18.48
N ASN A 212 -17.89 -4.23 19.57
CA ASN A 212 -19.32 -4.04 19.79
C ASN A 212 -20.14 -5.34 19.53
N ASN A 213 -19.74 -6.47 20.12
CA ASN A 213 -20.34 -7.80 19.93
C ASN A 213 -20.17 -8.40 18.50
N VAL A 214 -19.51 -7.74 17.58
CA VAL A 214 -19.17 -8.27 16.26
C VAL A 214 -17.84 -9.02 16.33
N GLU A 215 -17.85 -10.30 16.00
CA GLU A 215 -16.64 -11.12 15.96
C GLU A 215 -15.65 -10.53 14.94
N SER A 216 -14.41 -10.34 15.38
CA SER A 216 -13.40 -9.63 14.62
C SER A 216 -12.00 -10.20 14.87
N ILE A 217 -11.13 -10.11 13.86
CA ILE A 217 -9.70 -10.21 14.06
C ILE A 217 -9.21 -8.78 14.31
N ILE A 218 -8.59 -8.56 15.46
CA ILE A 218 -8.07 -7.26 15.88
C ILE A 218 -6.55 -7.36 15.81
N SER A 219 -5.92 -6.71 14.83
CA SER A 219 -4.46 -6.73 14.65
C SER A 219 -3.84 -5.36 14.93
N ARG A 220 -2.66 -5.36 15.54
CA ARG A 220 -1.89 -4.12 15.75
C ARG A 220 -0.90 -3.97 14.61
N THR A 221 -1.42 -3.50 13.48
CA THR A 221 -0.74 -3.28 12.21
C THR A 221 -1.21 -1.97 11.59
N GLY A 222 -0.59 -1.58 10.48
CA GLY A 222 -0.98 -0.41 9.71
C GLY A 222 0.06 -0.01 8.67
N TYR A 223 -0.33 0.94 7.83
CA TYR A 223 0.43 1.41 6.67
C TYR A 223 0.73 2.91 6.74
N THR A 224 0.74 3.46 7.96
CA THR A 224 0.84 4.92 8.19
C THR A 224 2.12 5.33 8.95
N GLY A 225 2.74 4.39 9.65
CA GLY A 225 3.84 4.67 10.57
C GLY A 225 3.40 5.24 11.93
N GLU A 226 2.09 5.43 12.12
CA GLU A 226 1.50 5.69 13.44
C GLU A 226 1.09 4.38 14.10
N ASP A 227 0.89 4.41 15.42
CA ASP A 227 0.26 3.30 16.13
C ASP A 227 -1.20 3.16 15.67
N GLY A 228 -1.70 1.92 15.60
CA GLY A 228 -3.05 1.70 15.13
C GLY A 228 -3.39 0.22 15.02
N PHE A 229 -4.61 0.00 14.53
CA PHE A 229 -5.20 -1.34 14.46
C PHE A 229 -5.89 -1.53 13.11
N GLU A 230 -5.88 -2.78 12.64
CA GLU A 230 -6.68 -3.22 11.51
C GLU A 230 -7.67 -4.26 12.00
N LEU A 231 -8.92 -4.12 11.57
CA LEU A 231 -10.05 -4.93 12.00
C LEU A 231 -10.58 -5.69 10.80
N TYR A 232 -10.63 -7.02 10.89
CA TYR A 232 -11.27 -7.87 9.89
C TYR A 232 -12.58 -8.40 10.49
N LEU A 233 -13.67 -8.20 9.78
CA LEU A 233 -15.02 -8.48 10.29
C LEU A 233 -15.98 -8.79 9.13
N PRO A 234 -17.17 -9.40 9.42
CA PRO A 234 -18.16 -9.71 8.41
C PRO A 234 -18.65 -8.46 7.66
N PRO A 235 -18.79 -8.52 6.31
CA PRO A 235 -19.17 -7.38 5.48
C PRO A 235 -20.50 -6.72 5.87
N GLU A 236 -21.48 -7.52 6.30
CA GLU A 236 -22.79 -7.03 6.73
C GLU A 236 -22.76 -6.24 8.04
N LYS A 237 -21.65 -6.31 8.79
CA LYS A 237 -21.44 -5.60 10.06
C LYS A 237 -20.53 -4.38 9.95
N VAL A 238 -19.82 -4.21 8.85
CA VAL A 238 -18.78 -3.18 8.73
C VAL A 238 -19.34 -1.76 8.84
N SER A 239 -20.54 -1.48 8.29
CA SER A 239 -21.17 -0.17 8.38
C SER A 239 -21.56 0.19 9.82
N GLU A 240 -22.05 -0.78 10.59
CA GLU A 240 -22.36 -0.62 12.02
C GLU A 240 -21.10 -0.27 12.81
N VAL A 241 -20.04 -1.08 12.65
CA VAL A 241 -18.76 -0.88 13.35
C VAL A 241 -18.09 0.43 12.96
N PHE A 242 -18.13 0.79 11.67
CA PHE A 242 -17.58 2.07 11.19
C PHE A 242 -18.27 3.27 11.86
N ARG A 243 -19.62 3.28 11.92
CA ARG A 243 -20.39 4.36 12.56
C ARG A 243 -20.08 4.45 14.06
N LEU A 244 -19.98 3.34 14.74
CA LEU A 244 -19.65 3.29 16.17
C LEU A 244 -18.24 3.81 16.46
N LEU A 245 -17.24 3.41 15.65
CA LEU A 245 -15.90 3.95 15.76
C LEU A 245 -15.87 5.47 15.52
N MET A 246 -16.61 5.96 14.52
CA MET A 246 -16.72 7.40 14.26
C MET A 246 -17.41 8.13 15.43
N GLU A 247 -18.42 7.53 16.05
CA GLU A 247 -19.10 8.11 17.21
C GLU A 247 -18.19 8.18 18.43
N GLN A 248 -17.59 7.06 18.83
CA GLN A 248 -16.70 6.97 19.98
C GLN A 248 -15.41 7.77 19.78
N GLY A 249 -14.98 7.95 18.54
CA GLY A 249 -13.82 8.74 18.18
C GLY A 249 -14.03 10.26 18.16
N ARG A 250 -15.27 10.76 18.23
CA ARG A 250 -15.56 12.22 18.21
C ARG A 250 -14.77 13.03 19.23
N PRO A 251 -14.70 12.62 20.52
CA PRO A 251 -13.90 13.34 21.51
C PRO A 251 -12.41 13.40 21.18
N TYR A 252 -11.92 12.46 20.40
CA TYR A 252 -10.52 12.32 19.97
C TYR A 252 -10.26 12.96 18.60
N GLY A 253 -11.29 13.55 17.98
CA GLY A 253 -11.18 14.22 16.68
C GLY A 253 -10.99 13.29 15.50
N ILE A 254 -11.62 12.10 15.54
CA ILE A 254 -11.60 11.11 14.44
C ILE A 254 -12.13 11.71 13.14
N GLN A 255 -11.50 11.33 12.03
CA GLN A 255 -11.99 11.61 10.67
C GLN A 255 -11.99 10.35 9.82
N PRO A 256 -12.93 10.24 8.85
CA PRO A 256 -12.82 9.26 7.79
C PRO A 256 -11.68 9.69 6.84
N ILE A 257 -10.89 8.72 6.39
CA ILE A 257 -9.65 8.96 5.65
C ILE A 257 -9.69 8.26 4.30
N GLY A 258 -9.39 9.01 3.24
CA GLY A 258 -9.33 8.49 1.89
C GLY A 258 -7.94 8.01 1.46
N LEU A 259 -7.90 7.38 0.26
CA LEU A 259 -6.67 6.83 -0.32
C LEU A 259 -5.60 7.88 -0.58
N GLY A 260 -5.97 9.15 -0.80
CA GLY A 260 -4.99 10.23 -1.00
C GLY A 260 -4.11 10.47 0.22
N ALA A 261 -4.71 10.48 1.42
CA ALA A 261 -3.94 10.57 2.67
C ALA A 261 -3.19 9.26 2.97
N ARG A 262 -3.79 8.07 2.68
CA ARG A 262 -3.08 6.78 2.78
C ARG A 262 -1.78 6.80 1.97
N ASP A 263 -1.80 7.32 0.74
CA ASP A 263 -0.62 7.40 -0.13
C ASP A 263 0.44 8.38 0.41
N THR A 264 0.04 9.57 0.87
CA THR A 264 1.01 10.52 1.45
C THR A 264 1.65 9.97 2.73
N LEU A 265 0.88 9.28 3.58
CA LEU A 265 1.36 8.66 4.82
C LEU A 265 2.35 7.53 4.56
N ARG A 266 2.04 6.61 3.63
CA ARG A 266 2.91 5.48 3.29
C ARG A 266 4.24 5.94 2.66
N ILE A 267 4.19 6.97 1.78
CA ILE A 267 5.40 7.51 1.13
C ILE A 267 6.31 8.15 2.19
N GLU A 268 5.78 8.89 3.18
CA GLU A 268 6.57 9.43 4.28
C GLU A 268 7.33 8.34 5.06
N MET A 269 6.76 7.14 5.13
CA MET A 269 7.39 5.98 5.77
C MET A 269 8.34 5.22 4.84
N GLY A 270 8.32 5.51 3.54
CA GLY A 270 9.05 4.72 2.54
C GLY A 270 8.47 3.32 2.36
N TYR A 271 7.19 3.10 2.68
CA TYR A 271 6.54 1.81 2.46
C TYR A 271 6.22 1.62 0.97
N PRO A 272 6.60 0.47 0.39
CA PRO A 272 6.32 0.18 -1.01
C PRO A 272 4.84 -0.04 -1.25
N LEU A 273 4.40 0.22 -2.47
CA LEU A 273 3.10 -0.15 -3.00
C LEU A 273 3.32 -0.95 -4.28
N TYR A 274 2.67 -2.13 -4.38
CA TYR A 274 2.73 -2.93 -5.60
C TYR A 274 2.19 -2.16 -6.81
N GLY A 275 2.91 -2.24 -7.91
CA GLY A 275 2.67 -1.45 -9.13
C GLY A 275 3.43 -0.12 -9.18
N ASN A 276 4.10 0.27 -8.08
CA ASN A 276 4.93 1.48 -8.02
C ASN A 276 6.38 1.14 -7.67
N GLU A 277 6.66 0.73 -6.43
CA GLU A 277 7.99 0.38 -5.95
C GLU A 277 8.36 -1.07 -6.19
N ILE A 278 7.40 -1.94 -6.23
CA ILE A 278 7.57 -3.39 -6.47
C ILE A 278 6.55 -3.85 -7.53
N ASP A 279 7.01 -4.73 -8.40
CA ASP A 279 6.23 -5.42 -9.41
C ASP A 279 6.98 -6.70 -9.85
N ASP A 280 6.64 -7.27 -11.00
CA ASP A 280 7.28 -8.47 -11.54
C ASP A 280 8.71 -8.27 -12.05
N ASN A 281 9.20 -7.01 -12.20
CA ASN A 281 10.53 -6.70 -12.73
C ASN A 281 11.59 -6.38 -11.65
N PRO A 282 11.39 -5.41 -10.72
CA PRO A 282 12.34 -5.19 -9.66
C PRO A 282 12.35 -6.36 -8.69
N THR A 283 13.56 -6.76 -8.30
CA THR A 283 13.71 -7.73 -7.23
C THR A 283 13.49 -7.08 -5.86
N PRO A 284 13.18 -7.84 -4.82
CA PRO A 284 13.15 -7.32 -3.45
C PRO A 284 14.47 -6.64 -3.02
N LEU A 285 15.59 -7.08 -3.58
CA LEU A 285 16.91 -6.49 -3.28
C LEU A 285 17.04 -5.10 -3.89
N ASP A 286 16.49 -4.88 -5.10
CA ASP A 286 16.42 -3.56 -5.74
C ASP A 286 15.56 -2.59 -4.91
N ALA A 287 14.43 -3.09 -4.40
CA ALA A 287 13.47 -2.31 -3.60
C ALA A 287 13.91 -2.06 -2.15
N GLY A 288 15.11 -2.52 -1.76
CA GLY A 288 15.59 -2.39 -0.37
C GLY A 288 14.89 -3.31 0.63
N LEU A 289 14.16 -4.33 0.15
CA LEU A 289 13.43 -5.32 0.95
C LEU A 289 14.26 -6.57 1.27
N GLY A 290 15.57 -6.52 1.09
CA GLY A 290 16.48 -7.66 1.37
C GLY A 290 16.38 -8.17 2.81
N TRP A 291 15.93 -7.36 3.76
CA TRP A 291 15.70 -7.76 5.14
C TRP A 291 14.54 -8.77 5.32
N VAL A 292 13.62 -8.85 4.35
CA VAL A 292 12.50 -9.81 4.31
C VAL A 292 12.95 -11.15 3.75
N ILE A 293 14.01 -11.19 2.93
CA ILE A 293 14.50 -12.40 2.28
C ILE A 293 15.39 -13.19 3.23
N LYS A 294 14.93 -14.36 3.66
CA LYS A 294 15.64 -15.25 4.61
C LYS A 294 16.30 -16.40 3.86
N PHE A 295 17.48 -16.18 3.34
CA PHE A 295 18.24 -17.18 2.56
C PHE A 295 18.63 -18.44 3.38
N ASP A 296 18.68 -18.32 4.69
CA ASP A 296 19.05 -19.37 5.66
C ASP A 296 17.88 -20.28 6.06
N LYS A 297 16.65 -20.00 5.61
CA LYS A 297 15.46 -20.79 5.98
C LYS A 297 15.22 -22.04 5.13
N GLY A 298 16.09 -22.34 4.18
CA GLY A 298 15.91 -23.40 3.17
C GLY A 298 15.36 -22.86 1.84
N GLU A 299 14.82 -23.75 1.00
CA GLU A 299 14.33 -23.42 -0.33
C GLU A 299 12.98 -22.68 -0.28
N PHE A 300 12.83 -21.69 -1.17
CA PHE A 300 11.60 -20.97 -1.44
C PHE A 300 11.57 -20.48 -2.88
N LEU A 301 10.39 -20.14 -3.40
CA LEU A 301 10.23 -19.64 -4.76
C LEU A 301 11.02 -18.33 -4.98
N GLY A 302 11.85 -18.31 -6.03
CA GLY A 302 12.72 -17.17 -6.36
C GLY A 302 14.06 -17.13 -5.62
N ARG A 303 14.34 -18.06 -4.69
CA ARG A 303 15.58 -18.05 -3.90
C ARG A 303 16.85 -18.06 -4.75
N GLY A 304 16.93 -18.91 -5.76
CA GLY A 304 18.14 -19.09 -6.57
C GLY A 304 18.61 -17.79 -7.26
N PRO A 305 17.77 -17.12 -8.08
CA PRO A 305 18.09 -15.84 -8.69
C PRO A 305 18.44 -14.75 -7.68
N LEU A 306 17.69 -14.65 -6.58
CA LEU A 306 17.94 -13.65 -5.53
C LEU A 306 19.29 -13.89 -4.81
N LEU A 307 19.63 -15.14 -4.53
CA LEU A 307 20.92 -15.50 -3.94
C LEU A 307 22.06 -15.15 -4.89
N LYS A 308 21.94 -15.52 -6.16
CA LYS A 308 22.92 -15.18 -7.22
C LYS A 308 23.12 -13.67 -7.32
N GLN A 309 22.05 -12.87 -7.32
CA GLN A 309 22.12 -11.41 -7.34
C GLN A 309 22.89 -10.88 -6.13
N LYS A 310 22.60 -11.40 -4.93
CA LYS A 310 23.29 -11.03 -3.70
C LYS A 310 24.78 -11.34 -3.75
N GLU A 311 25.17 -12.54 -4.22
CA GLU A 311 26.57 -12.97 -4.36
C GLU A 311 27.34 -12.17 -5.41
N GLN A 312 26.67 -11.67 -6.46
CA GLN A 312 27.24 -10.80 -7.47
C GLN A 312 27.39 -9.33 -7.04
N GLY A 313 27.28 -9.04 -5.74
CA GLY A 313 27.46 -7.69 -5.19
C GLY A 313 26.14 -6.90 -5.03
N GLY A 314 25.00 -7.54 -5.23
CA GLY A 314 23.67 -6.96 -5.04
C GLY A 314 23.13 -6.24 -6.27
N SER A 315 22.23 -5.30 -6.06
CA SER A 315 21.52 -4.60 -7.12
C SER A 315 22.37 -3.56 -7.85
N ARG A 316 22.14 -3.43 -9.16
CA ARG A 316 22.70 -2.34 -9.97
C ARG A 316 21.95 -1.03 -9.78
N ARG A 317 20.67 -1.09 -9.36
CA ARG A 317 19.81 0.05 -9.02
C ARG A 317 19.29 -0.12 -7.59
N LYS A 318 18.90 0.97 -6.96
CA LYS A 318 18.40 0.94 -5.58
C LYS A 318 17.25 1.92 -5.42
N LEU A 319 16.21 1.48 -4.74
CA LEU A 319 15.13 2.36 -4.27
C LEU A 319 15.64 3.22 -3.11
N VAL A 320 15.50 4.54 -3.25
CA VAL A 320 15.93 5.53 -2.25
C VAL A 320 14.87 6.59 -2.03
N GLY A 321 14.90 7.26 -0.89
CA GLY A 321 14.12 8.45 -0.64
C GLY A 321 14.80 9.70 -1.20
N VAL A 322 14.04 10.58 -1.85
CA VAL A 322 14.51 11.89 -2.28
C VAL A 322 13.61 12.99 -1.73
N LYS A 323 14.22 14.12 -1.30
CA LYS A 323 13.53 15.31 -0.83
C LYS A 323 13.86 16.48 -1.74
N LEU A 324 12.84 17.18 -2.24
CA LEU A 324 13.05 18.40 -3.03
C LEU A 324 13.60 19.52 -2.16
N LEU A 325 14.54 20.29 -2.72
CA LEU A 325 15.13 21.45 -2.07
C LEU A 325 14.42 22.76 -2.43
N THR A 326 13.63 22.74 -3.50
CA THR A 326 12.83 23.86 -3.96
C THR A 326 11.38 23.41 -4.20
N ARG A 327 10.49 24.33 -4.52
CA ARG A 327 9.07 24.05 -4.73
C ARG A 327 8.85 23.09 -5.90
N GLY A 328 8.07 22.04 -5.67
CA GLY A 328 7.69 21.04 -6.65
C GLY A 328 7.01 19.84 -5.99
N VAL A 329 6.44 18.96 -6.80
CA VAL A 329 5.91 17.67 -6.36
C VAL A 329 6.38 16.62 -7.36
N PRO A 330 7.23 15.67 -6.96
CA PRO A 330 7.63 14.59 -7.84
C PRO A 330 6.43 13.67 -8.12
N ARG A 331 6.39 13.05 -9.30
CA ARG A 331 5.36 12.09 -9.70
C ARG A 331 6.03 10.88 -10.33
N ALA A 332 5.33 9.75 -10.31
CA ALA A 332 5.77 8.52 -10.95
C ALA A 332 6.23 8.80 -12.40
N HIS A 333 7.28 8.11 -12.82
CA HIS A 333 7.92 8.19 -14.15
C HIS A 333 8.63 9.52 -14.47
N TYR A 334 8.77 10.43 -13.51
CA TYR A 334 9.65 11.58 -13.70
C TYR A 334 11.10 11.13 -13.67
N GLN A 335 11.88 11.61 -14.67
CA GLN A 335 13.30 11.30 -14.78
C GLN A 335 14.10 11.96 -13.66
N VAL A 336 15.05 11.21 -13.11
CA VAL A 336 16.06 11.72 -12.18
C VAL A 336 17.38 11.85 -12.94
N LEU A 337 17.97 13.03 -12.88
CA LEU A 337 19.15 13.40 -13.64
C LEU A 337 20.32 13.74 -12.72
N LYS A 338 21.54 13.47 -13.21
CA LYS A 338 22.80 13.97 -12.65
C LYS A 338 23.63 14.54 -13.77
N ASN A 339 23.98 15.84 -13.67
CA ASN A 339 24.75 16.56 -14.70
C ASN A 339 24.11 16.46 -16.10
N GLY A 340 22.77 16.42 -16.18
CA GLY A 340 22.03 16.31 -17.45
C GLY A 340 21.80 14.88 -17.95
N GLU A 341 22.44 13.87 -17.36
CA GLU A 341 22.28 12.46 -17.74
C GLU A 341 21.22 11.78 -16.86
N SER A 342 20.41 10.89 -17.44
CA SER A 342 19.41 10.11 -16.71
C SER A 342 20.09 9.05 -15.85
N VAL A 343 19.86 9.12 -14.53
CA VAL A 343 20.43 8.19 -13.55
C VAL A 343 19.35 7.36 -12.82
N GLY A 344 18.08 7.60 -13.17
CA GLY A 344 16.96 6.88 -12.58
C GLY A 344 15.62 7.53 -12.84
N GLU A 345 14.60 7.05 -12.12
CA GLU A 345 13.25 7.59 -12.21
C GLU A 345 12.52 7.56 -10.87
N VAL A 346 11.49 8.36 -10.75
CA VAL A 346 10.57 8.39 -9.61
C VAL A 346 9.59 7.24 -9.72
N ALA A 347 9.54 6.36 -8.72
CA ALA A 347 8.53 5.30 -8.58
C ALA A 347 7.23 5.87 -7.98
N SER A 348 7.35 6.61 -6.87
CA SER A 348 6.23 7.34 -6.26
C SER A 348 6.69 8.70 -5.75
N GLY A 349 5.77 9.66 -5.77
CA GLY A 349 6.10 10.97 -5.24
C GLY A 349 4.87 11.78 -4.86
N THR A 350 5.02 12.58 -3.81
CA THR A 350 3.94 13.38 -3.25
C THR A 350 4.47 14.67 -2.61
N PHE A 351 3.55 15.55 -2.27
CA PHE A 351 3.82 16.60 -1.30
C PHE A 351 3.62 16.02 0.11
N SER A 352 4.63 16.08 0.96
CA SER A 352 4.54 15.67 2.36
C SER A 352 3.92 16.78 3.20
N PRO A 353 2.74 16.56 3.79
CA PRO A 353 2.15 17.54 4.72
C PRO A 353 3.01 17.75 5.96
N THR A 354 3.61 16.68 6.49
CA THR A 354 4.47 16.75 7.70
C THR A 354 5.73 17.55 7.46
N LEU A 355 6.38 17.41 6.29
CA LEU A 355 7.65 18.07 5.97
C LEU A 355 7.48 19.36 5.18
N ASN A 356 6.25 19.67 4.75
CA ASN A 356 5.89 20.82 3.90
C ASN A 356 6.76 20.94 2.63
N THR A 357 7.04 19.79 1.97
CA THR A 357 7.88 19.75 0.77
C THR A 357 7.56 18.53 -0.10
N GLY A 358 8.01 18.55 -1.35
CA GLY A 358 7.96 17.37 -2.22
C GLY A 358 8.93 16.29 -1.78
N ILE A 359 8.45 15.06 -1.70
CA ILE A 359 9.24 13.84 -1.43
C ILE A 359 8.92 12.77 -2.46
N GLY A 360 9.85 11.86 -2.69
CA GLY A 360 9.63 10.74 -3.60
C GLY A 360 10.49 9.54 -3.27
N LEU A 361 10.02 8.38 -3.70
CA LEU A 361 10.77 7.13 -3.76
C LEU A 361 11.25 6.96 -5.20
N CYS A 362 12.55 6.81 -5.40
CA CYS A 362 13.16 6.78 -6.72
C CYS A 362 14.06 5.56 -6.87
N TYR A 363 14.01 4.92 -8.03
CA TYR A 363 15.03 3.98 -8.44
C TYR A 363 16.20 4.72 -9.06
N LEU A 364 17.38 4.61 -8.45
CA LEU A 364 18.62 5.21 -8.93
C LEU A 364 19.65 4.13 -9.25
N SER A 365 20.52 4.41 -10.23
CA SER A 365 21.78 3.66 -10.38
C SER A 365 22.55 3.72 -9.06
N ARG A 366 23.13 2.59 -8.66
CA ARG A 366 23.71 2.39 -7.31
C ARG A 366 24.75 3.45 -6.93
N GLU A 367 25.55 3.90 -7.88
CA GLU A 367 26.57 4.93 -7.67
C GLU A 367 26.02 6.29 -7.25
N TYR A 368 24.75 6.59 -7.56
CA TYR A 368 24.07 7.84 -7.18
C TYR A 368 23.14 7.68 -5.96
N SER A 369 23.04 6.48 -5.38
CA SER A 369 22.05 6.16 -4.35
C SER A 369 22.45 6.54 -2.93
N ASP A 370 23.65 7.09 -2.70
CA ASP A 370 24.13 7.43 -1.36
C ASP A 370 23.42 8.64 -0.79
N VAL A 371 23.09 8.55 0.51
CA VAL A 371 22.47 9.65 1.26
C VAL A 371 23.35 10.89 1.23
N GLY A 372 22.75 12.02 0.89
CA GLY A 372 23.44 13.29 0.72
C GLY A 372 23.68 13.71 -0.73
N ASN A 373 23.61 12.79 -1.68
CA ASN A 373 23.77 13.12 -3.10
C ASN A 373 22.69 14.10 -3.57
N HIS A 374 23.11 15.09 -4.38
CA HIS A 374 22.21 16.03 -5.03
C HIS A 374 21.97 15.59 -6.46
N LEU A 375 20.72 15.62 -6.87
CA LEU A 375 20.19 15.18 -8.15
C LEU A 375 19.14 16.20 -8.62
N ASP A 376 18.77 16.15 -9.89
CA ASP A 376 17.68 16.95 -10.42
C ASP A 376 16.54 16.05 -10.84
N ILE A 377 15.31 16.41 -10.51
CA ILE A 377 14.11 15.75 -11.00
C ILE A 377 13.49 16.62 -12.08
N LYS A 378 13.27 16.04 -13.26
CA LYS A 378 12.63 16.73 -14.38
C LYS A 378 11.11 16.77 -14.15
N ILE A 379 10.65 17.88 -13.61
CA ILE A 379 9.21 18.13 -13.35
C ILE A 379 8.68 18.99 -14.51
N ARG A 380 7.97 18.37 -15.45
CA ARG A 380 7.57 19.02 -16.72
C ARG A 380 8.81 19.54 -17.46
N ASP A 381 8.91 20.85 -17.67
CA ASP A 381 10.02 21.50 -18.38
C ASP A 381 11.10 22.10 -17.44
N GLN A 382 10.99 21.83 -16.13
CA GLN A 382 11.90 22.37 -15.10
C GLN A 382 12.72 21.27 -14.45
N LEU A 383 13.99 21.60 -14.17
CA LEU A 383 14.85 20.79 -13.32
C LEU A 383 14.71 21.29 -11.88
N VAL A 384 14.27 20.41 -10.99
CA VAL A 384 14.08 20.72 -9.58
C VAL A 384 15.09 19.92 -8.78
N THR A 385 15.98 20.61 -8.08
CA THR A 385 17.02 19.98 -7.29
C THR A 385 16.43 19.21 -6.12
N ALA A 386 16.89 17.99 -5.95
CA ALA A 386 16.54 17.07 -4.89
C ALA A 386 17.78 16.52 -4.20
N LYS A 387 17.62 16.05 -2.98
CA LYS A 387 18.66 15.39 -2.19
C LYS A 387 18.22 13.98 -1.82
N VAL A 388 19.11 13.00 -1.98
CA VAL A 388 18.91 11.65 -1.45
C VAL A 388 18.92 11.69 0.07
N VAL A 389 17.91 11.11 0.70
CA VAL A 389 17.73 11.11 2.16
C VAL A 389 17.51 9.69 2.68
N LYS A 390 17.76 9.51 3.98
CA LYS A 390 17.47 8.24 4.67
C LYS A 390 15.96 8.05 4.81
N LEU A 391 15.48 6.83 4.60
CA LEU A 391 14.12 6.41 4.92
C LEU A 391 14.04 5.87 6.35
N PRO A 392 12.90 6.03 7.03
CA PRO A 392 11.75 6.80 6.62
C PRO A 392 12.00 8.32 6.60
N PHE A 393 11.19 9.10 5.87
CA PHE A 393 11.31 10.57 5.82
C PHE A 393 10.96 11.23 7.16
N VAL A 394 10.04 10.61 7.91
CA VAL A 394 9.60 11.03 9.24
C VAL A 394 9.76 9.87 10.23
N PRO A 395 9.96 10.12 11.51
CA PRO A 395 10.06 9.06 12.51
C PRO A 395 8.78 8.23 12.58
N SER A 396 8.93 6.90 12.63
CA SER A 396 7.80 6.02 12.96
C SER A 396 7.41 6.16 14.43
N ARG A 397 6.10 6.18 14.69
CA ARG A 397 5.53 6.28 16.04
C ARG A 397 4.76 5.02 16.46
N VAL A 398 4.93 3.92 15.72
CA VAL A 398 4.39 2.62 16.14
C VAL A 398 4.99 2.22 17.49
N LYS A 399 4.15 1.76 18.39
CA LYS A 399 4.58 1.29 19.72
C LYS A 399 5.13 -0.13 19.60
N LYS A 400 6.43 -0.22 19.47
CA LYS A 400 7.16 -1.50 19.62
C LYS A 400 7.35 -1.70 21.12
N GLN A 401 6.67 -2.66 21.68
CA GLN A 401 6.99 -3.15 23.02
C GLN A 401 8.11 -4.16 22.95
#